data_a38488b509e10ebb421182ac56b4b249
#
_entry.id   a38488b509e10ebb421182ac56b4b249
#
_cell.length_a   1.000
_cell.length_b   1.000
_cell.length_c   1.000
_cell.angle_alpha   90.00
_cell.angle_beta   90.00
_cell.angle_gamma   90.00
#
_symmetry.space_group_name_H-M   'P 1'
#
loop_
_entity.id
_entity.type
_entity.pdbx_description
1 polymer ?
#
loop_
_entity_poly.entity_id
_entity_poly.type
_entity_poly.pdbx_seq_one_letter_code
_entity_poly.pdbx_strand_id
1 'polypeptide(L)'
;MNQPSSPAQPAQPTQPAAPALAATIIPVTAFQQNCTLLWCTKTMRGAFVDPGGDLDKLKAAAAKKGVTIEKILVTHGHIDHCGLAGVLAKEIGVPIEGPQEADRFWIARLADDSRSFGLSGQPFEPDRWLEDGDQVTVGDLVFDVIHCPGHTPGHVVFHHPESRLAIVGDVLFQGSIGRTDFPMGNHADLIAAITGKLWPLGGETLFVPGHGSTSTFAQERATNPFVGDRVVGA
;
A
#
# COMPACT_ATOMS: atom_id res chain seq x y z
N MET A 1 19.46 -62.56 -25.31
CA MET A 1 19.91 -61.26 -25.81
C MET A 1 19.25 -60.19 -24.90
N ASN A 2 20.03 -59.65 -23.97
CA ASN A 2 19.54 -58.60 -23.07
C ASN A 2 19.76 -57.23 -23.73
N GLN A 3 18.71 -56.44 -23.90
CA GLN A 3 18.85 -55.05 -24.27
C GLN A 3 19.30 -54.20 -23.10
N PRO A 4 20.21 -53.25 -23.30
CA PRO A 4 20.60 -52.31 -22.21
C PRO A 4 19.49 -51.26 -22.02
N SER A 5 19.10 -51.04 -20.78
CA SER A 5 18.19 -49.98 -20.35
C SER A 5 18.82 -48.63 -20.59
N SER A 6 18.08 -47.73 -21.28
CA SER A 6 18.47 -46.33 -21.47
C SER A 6 18.63 -45.59 -20.13
N PRO A 7 19.63 -44.72 -20.00
CA PRO A 7 19.78 -43.90 -18.80
C PRO A 7 18.65 -42.88 -18.67
N ALA A 8 18.13 -42.73 -17.47
CA ALA A 8 17.13 -41.74 -17.14
C ALA A 8 17.68 -40.31 -17.39
N GLN A 9 16.94 -39.47 -18.11
CA GLN A 9 17.26 -38.08 -18.31
C GLN A 9 17.22 -37.33 -16.94
N PRO A 10 18.20 -36.47 -16.65
CA PRO A 10 18.17 -35.66 -15.45
C PRO A 10 16.96 -34.72 -15.49
N ALA A 11 16.24 -34.61 -14.38
CA ALA A 11 15.13 -33.69 -14.21
C ALA A 11 15.61 -32.25 -14.48
N GLN A 12 14.93 -31.56 -15.40
CA GLN A 12 15.20 -30.14 -15.65
C GLN A 12 14.88 -29.35 -14.38
N PRO A 13 15.71 -28.35 -14.00
CA PRO A 13 15.41 -27.48 -12.89
C PRO A 13 14.07 -26.76 -13.16
N THR A 14 13.12 -26.93 -12.28
CA THR A 14 11.85 -26.19 -12.33
C THR A 14 12.17 -24.70 -12.22
N GLN A 15 11.81 -23.91 -13.25
CA GLN A 15 11.86 -22.46 -13.17
C GLN A 15 11.03 -22.01 -11.95
N PRO A 16 11.53 -21.05 -11.14
CA PRO A 16 10.75 -20.51 -10.05
C PRO A 16 9.42 -19.99 -10.61
N ALA A 17 8.32 -20.35 -9.96
CA ALA A 17 7.01 -19.85 -10.33
C ALA A 17 7.02 -18.32 -10.36
N ALA A 18 6.41 -17.72 -11.40
CA ALA A 18 6.27 -16.26 -11.46
C ALA A 18 5.59 -15.77 -10.16
N PRO A 19 6.02 -14.62 -9.60
CA PRO A 19 5.45 -14.09 -8.37
C PRO A 19 3.94 -13.95 -8.51
N ALA A 20 3.20 -14.41 -7.50
CA ALA A 20 1.74 -14.35 -7.53
C ALA A 20 1.21 -12.91 -7.49
N LEU A 21 2.00 -11.97 -6.93
CA LEU A 21 1.71 -10.54 -6.83
C LEU A 21 2.45 -9.76 -7.92
N ALA A 22 1.72 -8.88 -8.60
CA ALA A 22 2.27 -7.82 -9.42
C ALA A 22 1.72 -6.45 -8.97
N ALA A 23 2.54 -5.41 -9.13
CA ALA A 23 2.16 -4.04 -8.77
C ALA A 23 2.68 -3.03 -9.79
N THR A 24 1.99 -1.90 -9.91
CA THR A 24 2.42 -0.74 -10.71
C THR A 24 2.06 0.53 -9.95
N ILE A 25 3.06 1.38 -9.76
CA ILE A 25 2.88 2.71 -9.17
C ILE A 25 2.40 3.67 -10.26
N ILE A 26 1.36 4.42 -9.96
CA ILE A 26 0.75 5.39 -10.86
C ILE A 26 0.68 6.72 -10.10
N PRO A 27 1.65 7.63 -10.30
CA PRO A 27 1.59 8.95 -9.64
C PRO A 27 0.33 9.69 -10.06
N VAL A 28 -0.43 10.18 -9.09
CA VAL A 28 -1.67 10.92 -9.30
C VAL A 28 -1.64 12.26 -8.56
N THR A 29 -2.55 13.14 -8.90
CA THR A 29 -2.70 14.51 -8.36
C THR A 29 -1.50 15.41 -8.62
N ALA A 30 -1.65 16.70 -8.33
CA ALA A 30 -0.54 17.66 -8.38
C ALA A 30 0.56 17.34 -7.36
N PHE A 31 0.25 16.55 -6.32
CA PHE A 31 1.19 16.15 -5.28
C PHE A 31 2.02 14.91 -5.64
N GLN A 32 1.78 14.31 -6.86
CA GLN A 32 2.47 13.13 -7.33
C GLN A 32 2.39 11.96 -6.33
N GLN A 33 1.22 11.79 -5.71
CA GLN A 33 0.94 10.68 -4.80
C GLN A 33 0.99 9.36 -5.56
N ASN A 34 1.57 8.33 -4.97
CA ASN A 34 1.78 7.01 -5.55
C ASN A 34 0.54 6.11 -5.38
N CYS A 35 -0.52 6.33 -6.18
CA CYS A 35 -1.57 5.31 -6.25
C CYS A 35 -0.98 4.00 -6.76
N THR A 36 -1.22 2.90 -6.05
CA THR A 36 -0.70 1.59 -6.44
C THR A 36 -1.80 0.70 -6.99
N LEU A 37 -1.68 0.29 -8.25
CA LEU A 37 -2.44 -0.83 -8.81
C LEU A 37 -1.68 -2.11 -8.46
N LEU A 38 -2.27 -2.97 -7.63
CA LEU A 38 -1.76 -4.31 -7.33
C LEU A 38 -2.75 -5.38 -7.78
N TRP A 39 -2.24 -6.56 -8.18
CA TRP A 39 -3.11 -7.65 -8.64
C TRP A 39 -2.48 -9.03 -8.47
N CYS A 40 -3.35 -10.04 -8.36
CA CYS A 40 -2.99 -11.44 -8.43
C CYS A 40 -2.75 -11.84 -9.89
N THR A 41 -1.56 -12.33 -10.23
CA THR A 41 -1.21 -12.71 -11.61
C THR A 41 -1.92 -13.97 -12.10
N LYS A 42 -2.47 -14.78 -11.18
CA LYS A 42 -3.24 -15.99 -11.52
C LYS A 42 -4.68 -15.65 -11.88
N THR A 43 -5.32 -14.79 -11.08
CA THR A 43 -6.75 -14.50 -11.21
C THR A 43 -7.02 -13.24 -12.03
N MET A 44 -5.99 -12.39 -12.24
CA MET A 44 -6.08 -11.05 -12.82
C MET A 44 -7.07 -10.13 -12.08
N ARG A 45 -7.35 -10.43 -10.80
CA ARG A 45 -8.12 -9.59 -9.90
C ARG A 45 -7.16 -8.64 -9.17
N GLY A 46 -7.54 -7.39 -9.03
CA GLY A 46 -6.68 -6.36 -8.48
C GLY A 46 -7.40 -5.35 -7.62
N ALA A 47 -6.62 -4.49 -6.98
CA ALA A 47 -7.09 -3.36 -6.19
C ALA A 47 -6.28 -2.11 -6.54
N PHE A 48 -6.92 -0.94 -6.42
CA PHE A 48 -6.21 0.31 -6.28
C PHE A 48 -5.99 0.60 -4.80
N VAL A 49 -4.77 0.95 -4.45
CA VAL A 49 -4.44 1.50 -3.13
C VAL A 49 -4.26 3.00 -3.29
N ASP A 50 -4.99 3.76 -2.49
CA ASP A 50 -4.97 5.22 -2.43
C ASP A 50 -5.25 5.91 -3.79
N PRO A 51 -6.46 5.77 -4.38
CA PRO A 51 -6.83 6.47 -5.60
C PRO A 51 -7.27 7.93 -5.32
N GLY A 52 -6.30 8.79 -4.99
CA GLY A 52 -6.55 10.18 -4.61
C GLY A 52 -7.02 11.09 -5.75
N GLY A 53 -6.74 10.72 -7.02
CA GLY A 53 -7.10 11.53 -8.19
C GLY A 53 -6.88 10.82 -9.52
N ASP A 54 -6.98 11.57 -10.63
CA ASP A 54 -6.66 11.11 -12.00
C ASP A 54 -7.34 9.79 -12.40
N LEU A 55 -8.64 9.62 -12.09
CA LEU A 55 -9.38 8.36 -12.22
C LEU A 55 -9.30 7.74 -13.61
N ASP A 56 -9.30 8.54 -14.68
CA ASP A 56 -9.19 8.03 -16.06
C ASP A 56 -7.82 7.38 -16.31
N LYS A 57 -6.76 7.95 -15.72
CA LYS A 57 -5.41 7.38 -15.78
C LYS A 57 -5.35 6.03 -15.05
N LEU A 58 -6.00 5.92 -13.89
CA LEU A 58 -6.08 4.69 -13.12
C LEU A 58 -6.84 3.60 -13.88
N LYS A 59 -8.04 3.92 -14.39
CA LYS A 59 -8.87 3.00 -15.20
C LYS A 59 -8.13 2.53 -16.45
N ALA A 60 -7.46 3.43 -17.16
CA ALA A 60 -6.66 3.09 -18.34
C ALA A 60 -5.48 2.15 -18.00
N ALA A 61 -4.83 2.35 -16.83
CA ALA A 61 -3.76 1.47 -16.37
C ALA A 61 -4.25 0.04 -16.07
N ALA A 62 -5.39 -0.11 -15.37
CA ALA A 62 -6.00 -1.40 -15.12
C ALA A 62 -6.40 -2.11 -16.42
N ALA A 63 -7.07 -1.39 -17.33
CA ALA A 63 -7.47 -1.92 -18.64
C ALA A 63 -6.26 -2.38 -19.48
N LYS A 64 -5.19 -1.58 -19.52
CA LYS A 64 -3.93 -1.92 -20.22
C LYS A 64 -3.28 -3.20 -19.70
N LYS A 65 -3.44 -3.48 -18.39
CA LYS A 65 -2.91 -4.69 -17.75
C LYS A 65 -3.87 -5.88 -17.82
N GLY A 66 -5.12 -5.68 -18.26
CA GLY A 66 -6.17 -6.69 -18.24
C GLY A 66 -6.62 -7.07 -16.82
N VAL A 67 -6.48 -6.14 -15.86
CA VAL A 67 -6.81 -6.35 -14.45
C VAL A 67 -8.27 -5.95 -14.20
N THR A 68 -9.02 -6.85 -13.57
CA THR A 68 -10.36 -6.55 -13.05
C THR A 68 -10.24 -6.06 -11.62
N ILE A 69 -10.63 -4.82 -11.37
CA ILE A 69 -10.61 -4.26 -10.01
C ILE A 69 -11.76 -4.84 -9.20
N GLU A 70 -11.47 -5.35 -8.01
CA GLU A 70 -12.47 -5.93 -7.11
C GLU A 70 -12.68 -5.14 -5.82
N LYS A 71 -11.77 -4.23 -5.49
CA LYS A 71 -11.87 -3.32 -4.34
C LYS A 71 -10.93 -2.14 -4.44
N ILE A 72 -11.15 -1.18 -3.57
CA ILE A 72 -10.24 -0.08 -3.28
C ILE A 72 -9.74 -0.28 -1.85
N LEU A 73 -8.44 -0.08 -1.65
CA LEU A 73 -7.78 -0.07 -0.35
C LEU A 73 -7.34 1.37 -0.05
N VAL A 74 -7.52 1.82 1.19
CA VAL A 74 -7.11 3.17 1.62
C VAL A 74 -6.19 3.05 2.81
N THR A 75 -4.99 3.65 2.71
CA THR A 75 -4.02 3.66 3.81
C THR A 75 -4.38 4.66 4.89
N HIS A 76 -4.81 5.86 4.51
CA HIS A 76 -5.19 6.93 5.43
C HIS A 76 -6.10 7.99 4.77
N GLY A 77 -6.64 8.89 5.58
CA GLY A 77 -7.72 9.80 5.20
C GLY A 77 -7.33 11.10 4.50
N HIS A 78 -6.07 11.34 4.13
CA HIS A 78 -5.68 12.57 3.43
C HIS A 78 -6.19 12.62 2.00
N ILE A 79 -6.48 13.85 1.53
CA ILE A 79 -7.18 14.09 0.26
C ILE A 79 -6.43 13.57 -0.96
N ASP A 80 -5.13 13.66 -0.99
CA ASP A 80 -4.30 13.19 -2.12
C ASP A 80 -4.19 11.67 -2.17
N HIS A 81 -4.56 10.96 -1.10
CA HIS A 81 -4.65 9.50 -1.02
C HIS A 81 -6.06 8.96 -1.27
N CYS A 82 -7.07 9.56 -0.66
CA CYS A 82 -8.42 9.02 -0.73
C CYS A 82 -9.47 9.96 -1.32
N GLY A 83 -9.06 11.13 -1.83
CA GLY A 83 -9.99 12.18 -2.28
C GLY A 83 -11.04 11.72 -3.27
N LEU A 84 -10.70 10.84 -4.20
CA LEU A 84 -11.63 10.30 -5.18
C LEU A 84 -11.92 8.78 -5.00
N ALA A 85 -11.53 8.18 -3.88
CA ALA A 85 -11.79 6.76 -3.60
C ALA A 85 -13.28 6.43 -3.66
N GLY A 86 -14.13 7.22 -2.99
CA GLY A 86 -15.59 7.03 -3.00
C GLY A 86 -16.22 7.22 -4.39
N VAL A 87 -15.71 8.16 -5.18
CA VAL A 87 -16.17 8.38 -6.55
C VAL A 87 -15.84 7.19 -7.43
N LEU A 88 -14.59 6.72 -7.38
CA LEU A 88 -14.13 5.56 -8.16
C LEU A 88 -14.88 4.29 -7.76
N ALA A 89 -15.02 4.02 -6.47
CA ALA A 89 -15.72 2.85 -5.95
C ALA A 89 -17.16 2.77 -6.48
N LYS A 90 -17.89 3.89 -6.42
CA LYS A 90 -19.25 3.98 -6.96
C LYS A 90 -19.30 3.81 -8.48
N GLU A 91 -18.33 4.37 -9.21
CA GLU A 91 -18.28 4.30 -10.68
C GLU A 91 -18.08 2.87 -11.17
N ILE A 92 -17.18 2.12 -10.52
CA ILE A 92 -16.84 0.75 -10.95
C ILE A 92 -17.55 -0.35 -10.14
N GLY A 93 -18.34 0.00 -9.13
CA GLY A 93 -19.18 -0.92 -8.36
C GLY A 93 -18.39 -1.85 -7.44
N VAL A 94 -17.38 -1.34 -6.72
CA VAL A 94 -16.54 -2.13 -5.81
C VAL A 94 -16.50 -1.56 -4.40
N PRO A 95 -16.25 -2.39 -3.36
CA PRO A 95 -16.12 -1.91 -1.98
C PRO A 95 -14.82 -1.16 -1.73
N ILE A 96 -14.84 -0.35 -0.66
CA ILE A 96 -13.67 0.31 -0.06
C ILE A 96 -13.36 -0.34 1.28
N GLU A 97 -12.12 -0.77 1.49
CA GLU A 97 -11.61 -1.26 2.76
C GLU A 97 -10.49 -0.36 3.27
N GLY A 98 -10.56 0.03 4.54
CA GLY A 98 -9.63 0.98 5.19
C GLY A 98 -10.01 2.45 5.00
N PRO A 99 -9.29 3.31 5.75
CA PRO A 99 -8.27 3.04 6.74
C PRO A 99 -8.84 2.50 8.08
N GLN A 100 -8.14 2.70 9.21
CA GLN A 100 -8.70 2.46 10.55
C GLN A 100 -9.63 3.62 10.92
N GLU A 101 -10.65 3.35 11.73
CA GLU A 101 -11.77 4.27 11.98
C GLU A 101 -11.36 5.64 12.56
N ALA A 102 -10.23 5.76 13.22
CA ALA A 102 -9.75 7.05 13.73
C ALA A 102 -9.51 8.08 12.60
N ASP A 103 -9.36 7.64 11.35
CA ASP A 103 -9.25 8.54 10.19
C ASP A 103 -10.60 8.99 9.61
N ARG A 104 -11.74 8.58 10.19
CA ARG A 104 -13.08 9.10 9.82
C ARG A 104 -13.13 10.62 9.80
N PHE A 105 -12.43 11.26 10.76
CA PHE A 105 -12.30 12.70 10.84
C PHE A 105 -11.71 13.33 9.57
N TRP A 106 -10.66 12.70 9.00
CA TRP A 106 -10.01 13.17 7.79
C TRP A 106 -10.91 12.99 6.56
N ILE A 107 -11.52 11.81 6.41
CA ILE A 107 -12.43 11.50 5.30
C ILE A 107 -13.66 12.44 5.32
N ALA A 108 -14.20 12.73 6.49
CA ALA A 108 -15.36 13.61 6.62
C ALA A 108 -15.11 15.04 6.11
N ARG A 109 -13.86 15.51 6.16
CA ARG A 109 -13.49 16.89 5.76
C ARG A 109 -12.94 17.00 4.33
N LEU A 110 -12.93 15.95 3.53
CA LEU A 110 -12.37 15.94 2.17
C LEU A 110 -12.92 17.06 1.27
N ALA A 111 -14.20 17.44 1.43
CA ALA A 111 -14.78 18.56 0.69
C ALA A 111 -14.21 19.93 1.10
N ASP A 112 -13.81 20.09 2.37
CA ASP A 112 -13.18 21.31 2.88
C ASP A 112 -11.70 21.35 2.44
N ASP A 113 -11.02 20.23 2.54
CA ASP A 113 -9.63 20.08 2.10
C ASP A 113 -9.49 20.27 0.58
N SER A 114 -10.52 19.87 -0.21
CA SER A 114 -10.61 20.14 -1.65
C SER A 114 -10.44 21.64 -1.95
N ARG A 115 -11.13 22.49 -1.21
CA ARG A 115 -11.02 23.94 -1.38
C ARG A 115 -9.66 24.50 -0.96
N SER A 116 -9.06 23.89 0.04
CA SER A 116 -7.77 24.36 0.63
C SER A 116 -6.58 23.96 -0.22
N PHE A 117 -6.58 22.76 -0.80
CA PHE A 117 -5.44 22.19 -1.52
C PHE A 117 -5.59 22.22 -3.04
N GLY A 118 -6.76 22.61 -3.57
CA GLY A 118 -7.01 22.64 -5.01
C GLY A 118 -7.07 21.24 -5.66
N LEU A 119 -7.31 20.21 -4.84
CA LEU A 119 -7.55 18.84 -5.29
C LEU A 119 -9.05 18.52 -5.27
N SER A 120 -9.46 17.52 -6.02
CA SER A 120 -10.84 17.01 -5.92
C SER A 120 -10.94 16.05 -4.74
N GLY A 121 -11.94 16.25 -3.86
CA GLY A 121 -12.19 15.39 -2.74
C GLY A 121 -13.68 15.35 -2.38
N GLN A 122 -14.18 14.14 -2.14
CA GLN A 122 -15.57 13.91 -1.71
C GLN A 122 -15.56 12.97 -0.50
N PRO A 123 -16.24 13.35 0.60
CA PRO A 123 -16.41 12.45 1.74
C PRO A 123 -17.09 11.15 1.32
N PHE A 124 -16.68 10.07 1.94
CA PHE A 124 -17.26 8.73 1.77
C PHE A 124 -17.23 7.98 3.10
N GLU A 125 -17.92 6.87 3.17
CA GLU A 125 -17.83 5.91 4.26
C GLU A 125 -17.28 4.61 3.68
N PRO A 126 -16.15 4.08 4.20
CA PRO A 126 -15.66 2.76 3.78
C PRO A 126 -16.66 1.67 4.07
N ASP A 127 -16.72 0.64 3.23
CA ASP A 127 -17.52 -0.56 3.50
C ASP A 127 -16.96 -1.37 4.67
N ARG A 128 -15.66 -1.23 4.93
CA ARG A 128 -14.98 -1.86 6.07
C ARG A 128 -13.86 -0.97 6.59
N TRP A 129 -13.94 -0.56 7.87
CA TRP A 129 -12.82 -0.04 8.63
C TRP A 129 -11.87 -1.19 9.00
N LEU A 130 -10.56 -0.93 9.03
CA LEU A 130 -9.55 -1.96 9.26
C LEU A 130 -8.90 -1.79 10.61
N GLU A 131 -8.62 -2.91 11.28
CA GLU A 131 -7.92 -2.94 12.56
C GLU A 131 -6.54 -3.61 12.43
N ASP A 132 -5.68 -3.39 13.43
CA ASP A 132 -4.37 -4.04 13.50
C ASP A 132 -4.51 -5.56 13.56
N GLY A 133 -3.81 -6.27 12.68
CA GLY A 133 -3.91 -7.73 12.56
C GLY A 133 -5.04 -8.24 11.67
N ASP A 134 -5.87 -7.36 11.12
CA ASP A 134 -6.80 -7.74 10.07
C ASP A 134 -6.09 -8.26 8.83
N GLN A 135 -6.83 -8.91 7.96
CA GLN A 135 -6.37 -9.28 6.62
C GLN A 135 -7.32 -8.77 5.55
N VAL A 136 -6.75 -8.38 4.41
CA VAL A 136 -7.48 -8.06 3.18
C VAL A 136 -7.01 -8.98 2.06
N THR A 137 -7.93 -9.37 1.17
CA THR A 137 -7.63 -10.26 0.06
C THR A 137 -7.74 -9.52 -1.27
N VAL A 138 -6.88 -9.86 -2.25
CA VAL A 138 -6.99 -9.40 -3.63
C VAL A 138 -6.73 -10.60 -4.56
N GLY A 139 -7.78 -11.12 -5.19
CA GLY A 139 -7.72 -12.42 -5.83
C GLY A 139 -7.30 -13.50 -4.82
N ASP A 140 -6.21 -14.23 -5.13
CA ASP A 140 -5.63 -15.24 -4.23
C ASP A 140 -4.59 -14.67 -3.25
N LEU A 141 -4.32 -13.36 -3.29
CA LEU A 141 -3.34 -12.71 -2.42
C LEU A 141 -3.97 -12.35 -1.08
N VAL A 142 -3.20 -12.50 -0.01
CA VAL A 142 -3.59 -12.10 1.35
C VAL A 142 -2.58 -11.08 1.86
N PHE A 143 -3.06 -9.91 2.27
CA PHE A 143 -2.26 -8.86 2.86
C PHE A 143 -2.59 -8.74 4.34
N ASP A 144 -1.57 -8.69 5.18
CA ASP A 144 -1.71 -8.33 6.58
C ASP A 144 -1.90 -6.82 6.70
N VAL A 145 -2.81 -6.41 7.57
CA VAL A 145 -3.07 -5.00 7.90
C VAL A 145 -2.33 -4.65 9.19
N ILE A 146 -1.55 -3.59 9.13
CA ILE A 146 -0.75 -3.12 10.26
C ILE A 146 -1.15 -1.68 10.54
N HIS A 147 -1.76 -1.43 11.69
CA HIS A 147 -2.11 -0.07 12.12
C HIS A 147 -0.84 0.67 12.56
N CYS A 148 -0.51 1.75 11.85
CA CYS A 148 0.69 2.56 12.04
C CYS A 148 0.32 4.03 12.27
N PRO A 149 -0.22 4.41 13.44
CA PRO A 149 -0.61 5.78 13.74
C PRO A 149 0.60 6.71 13.84
N GLY A 150 0.35 8.00 13.67
CA GLY A 150 1.33 9.06 13.89
C GLY A 150 1.35 10.12 12.79
N HIS A 151 1.34 9.77 11.51
CA HIS A 151 1.06 10.70 10.43
C HIS A 151 -0.42 11.11 10.45
N THR A 152 -1.31 10.13 10.46
CA THR A 152 -2.71 10.23 10.87
C THR A 152 -3.00 9.20 11.96
N PRO A 153 -4.09 9.34 12.74
CA PRO A 153 -4.39 8.40 13.83
C PRO A 153 -4.85 7.03 13.31
N GLY A 154 -5.47 6.97 12.14
CA GLY A 154 -6.02 5.75 11.55
C GLY A 154 -5.18 5.14 10.43
N HIS A 155 -3.92 5.58 10.26
CA HIS A 155 -3.09 5.09 9.16
C HIS A 155 -2.83 3.58 9.25
N VAL A 156 -3.03 2.85 8.13
CA VAL A 156 -2.73 1.43 8.00
C VAL A 156 -1.72 1.15 6.88
N VAL A 157 -0.97 0.08 7.03
CA VAL A 157 -0.01 -0.46 6.06
C VAL A 157 -0.52 -1.81 5.58
N PHE A 158 -0.41 -2.08 4.28
CA PHE A 158 -0.73 -3.38 3.67
C PHE A 158 0.56 -4.14 3.39
N HIS A 159 0.77 -5.28 4.03
CA HIS A 159 1.96 -6.10 3.90
C HIS A 159 1.64 -7.46 3.29
N HIS A 160 2.35 -7.84 2.22
CA HIS A 160 2.28 -9.17 1.62
C HIS A 160 3.56 -9.95 1.94
N PRO A 161 3.54 -10.86 2.94
CA PRO A 161 4.75 -11.53 3.44
C PRO A 161 5.49 -12.33 2.37
N GLU A 162 4.76 -13.11 1.57
CA GLU A 162 5.36 -13.98 0.56
C GLU A 162 6.16 -13.22 -0.50
N SER A 163 5.70 -12.02 -0.90
CA SER A 163 6.40 -11.15 -1.86
C SER A 163 7.33 -10.16 -1.17
N ARG A 164 7.36 -10.10 0.15
CA ARG A 164 8.10 -9.11 0.93
C ARG A 164 7.83 -7.69 0.44
N LEU A 165 6.55 -7.36 0.24
CA LEU A 165 6.11 -6.06 -0.22
C LEU A 165 5.21 -5.41 0.81
N ALA A 166 5.46 -4.14 1.13
CA ALA A 166 4.59 -3.32 1.97
C ALA A 166 4.16 -2.06 1.22
N ILE A 167 2.87 -1.72 1.27
CA ILE A 167 2.35 -0.41 0.84
C ILE A 167 2.19 0.41 2.11
N VAL A 168 3.09 1.36 2.30
CA VAL A 168 3.24 2.03 3.61
C VAL A 168 2.59 3.41 3.69
N GLY A 169 1.98 3.89 2.59
CA GLY A 169 1.43 5.25 2.56
C GLY A 169 2.44 6.26 3.06
N ASP A 170 2.03 7.13 3.95
CA ASP A 170 2.85 8.23 4.47
C ASP A 170 3.48 7.93 5.85
N VAL A 171 3.70 6.66 6.15
CA VAL A 171 4.45 6.26 7.37
C VAL A 171 5.94 6.42 7.19
N LEU A 172 6.49 5.90 6.08
CA LEU A 172 7.94 5.84 5.84
C LEU A 172 8.25 6.20 4.38
N PHE A 173 9.28 7.00 4.19
CA PHE A 173 9.81 7.39 2.88
C PHE A 173 11.29 7.04 2.75
N GLN A 174 11.81 7.00 1.52
CA GLN A 174 13.24 6.91 1.30
C GLN A 174 13.95 8.10 1.94
N GLY A 175 14.73 7.85 3.01
CA GLY A 175 15.49 8.86 3.75
C GLY A 175 14.64 9.82 4.59
N SER A 176 13.35 9.54 4.81
CA SER A 176 12.44 10.39 5.59
C SER A 176 11.31 9.58 6.25
N ILE A 177 10.46 10.26 6.99
CA ILE A 177 9.23 9.72 7.57
C ILE A 177 8.06 10.68 7.31
N GLY A 178 6.83 10.23 7.52
CA GLY A 178 5.65 11.07 7.46
C GLY A 178 5.72 12.25 8.42
N ARG A 179 5.18 13.39 8.01
CA ARG A 179 5.04 14.54 8.92
C ARG A 179 3.98 14.26 9.96
N THR A 180 4.14 14.84 11.12
CA THR A 180 3.28 14.57 12.29
C THR A 180 2.68 15.85 12.90
N ASP A 181 2.78 16.96 12.19
CA ASP A 181 2.30 18.29 12.61
C ASP A 181 0.86 18.59 12.11
N PHE A 182 0.21 17.65 11.45
CA PHE A 182 -1.21 17.72 11.14
C PHE A 182 -2.09 17.47 12.38
N PRO A 183 -3.36 17.92 12.37
CA PRO A 183 -4.31 17.59 13.43
C PRO A 183 -4.32 16.08 13.73
N MET A 184 -4.20 15.73 15.01
CA MET A 184 -4.13 14.36 15.53
C MET A 184 -2.86 13.58 15.12
N GLY A 185 -1.86 14.23 14.50
CA GLY A 185 -0.55 13.64 14.27
C GLY A 185 0.23 13.48 15.56
N ASN A 186 1.09 12.47 15.65
CA ASN A 186 1.92 12.18 16.82
C ASN A 186 3.26 11.58 16.42
N HIS A 187 4.34 12.31 16.67
CA HIS A 187 5.68 11.89 16.28
C HIS A 187 6.14 10.62 17.02
N ALA A 188 5.85 10.51 18.32
CA ALA A 188 6.26 9.35 19.11
C ALA A 188 5.55 8.07 18.63
N ASP A 189 4.27 8.17 18.33
CA ASP A 189 3.50 7.03 17.77
C ASP A 189 4.05 6.59 16.42
N LEU A 190 4.41 7.54 15.52
CA LEU A 190 4.98 7.22 14.24
C LEU A 190 6.32 6.49 14.36
N ILE A 191 7.23 6.99 15.21
CA ILE A 191 8.51 6.32 15.47
C ILE A 191 8.29 4.92 16.05
N ALA A 192 7.39 4.77 17.02
CA ALA A 192 7.05 3.48 17.62
C ALA A 192 6.43 2.52 16.62
N ALA A 193 5.54 2.97 15.73
CA ALA A 193 4.96 2.15 14.67
C ALA A 193 6.03 1.67 13.68
N ILE A 194 6.92 2.54 13.22
CA ILE A 194 7.99 2.15 12.28
C ILE A 194 8.92 1.13 12.95
N THR A 195 9.46 1.46 14.12
CA THR A 195 10.49 0.64 14.76
C THR A 195 9.94 -0.66 15.36
N GLY A 196 8.73 -0.60 15.94
CA GLY A 196 8.11 -1.73 16.62
C GLY A 196 7.29 -2.65 15.73
N LYS A 197 6.75 -2.15 14.61
CA LYS A 197 5.87 -2.93 13.73
C LYS A 197 6.44 -3.16 12.33
N LEU A 198 7.10 -2.18 11.69
CA LEU A 198 7.63 -2.35 10.35
C LEU A 198 8.99 -3.03 10.34
N TRP A 199 9.92 -2.68 11.23
CA TRP A 199 11.25 -3.32 11.26
C TRP A 199 11.19 -4.84 11.48
N PRO A 200 10.29 -5.40 12.32
CA PRO A 200 10.11 -6.84 12.48
C PRO A 200 9.67 -7.60 11.22
N LEU A 201 9.11 -6.91 10.21
CA LEU A 201 8.71 -7.54 8.94
C LEU A 201 9.92 -7.99 8.09
N GLY A 202 11.14 -7.62 8.50
CA GLY A 202 12.38 -8.06 7.86
C GLY A 202 12.96 -7.04 6.89
N GLY A 203 14.29 -6.91 6.91
CA GLY A 203 15.04 -5.90 6.15
C GLY A 203 14.86 -5.99 4.63
N GLU A 204 14.62 -7.20 4.10
CA GLU A 204 14.41 -7.45 2.66
C GLU A 204 13.04 -7.01 2.14
N THR A 205 12.17 -6.50 3.02
CA THR A 205 10.86 -6.00 2.60
C THR A 205 11.03 -4.71 1.79
N LEU A 206 10.64 -4.75 0.53
CA LEU A 206 10.48 -3.58 -0.33
C LEU A 206 9.23 -2.83 0.11
N PHE A 207 9.29 -1.52 0.20
CA PHE A 207 8.09 -0.74 0.44
C PHE A 207 7.80 0.29 -0.65
N VAL A 208 6.51 0.51 -0.87
CA VAL A 208 5.96 1.58 -1.73
C VAL A 208 5.42 2.66 -0.81
N PRO A 209 6.03 3.84 -0.78
CA PRO A 209 5.54 4.98 -0.01
C PRO A 209 4.43 5.71 -0.74
N GLY A 210 3.68 6.55 -0.04
CA GLY A 210 2.69 7.45 -0.64
C GLY A 210 3.29 8.48 -1.60
N HIS A 211 4.56 8.85 -1.40
CA HIS A 211 5.27 9.79 -2.27
C HIS A 211 6.73 9.37 -2.48
N GLY A 212 7.28 9.72 -3.65
CA GLY A 212 8.68 9.51 -3.95
C GLY A 212 9.03 8.07 -4.33
N SER A 213 10.29 7.71 -4.08
CA SER A 213 10.84 6.43 -4.52
C SER A 213 10.59 5.30 -3.52
N THR A 214 10.53 4.09 -4.05
CA THR A 214 10.56 2.86 -3.24
C THR A 214 11.92 2.69 -2.55
N SER A 215 11.94 2.00 -1.40
CA SER A 215 13.16 1.62 -0.69
C SER A 215 12.94 0.28 0.01
N THR A 216 13.91 -0.20 0.77
CA THR A 216 13.78 -1.39 1.61
C THR A 216 13.93 -1.03 3.09
N PHE A 217 13.37 -1.84 3.97
CA PHE A 217 13.53 -1.59 5.40
C PHE A 217 15.00 -1.67 5.85
N ALA A 218 15.81 -2.56 5.24
CA ALA A 218 17.24 -2.61 5.53
C ALA A 218 17.95 -1.30 5.17
N GLN A 219 17.64 -0.71 4.00
CA GLN A 219 18.21 0.56 3.57
C GLN A 219 17.85 1.68 4.54
N GLU A 220 16.58 1.78 4.93
CA GLU A 220 16.13 2.83 5.84
C GLU A 220 16.69 2.62 7.26
N ARG A 221 16.75 1.42 7.77
CA ARG A 221 17.42 1.11 9.04
C ARG A 221 18.89 1.53 9.04
N ALA A 222 19.57 1.35 7.92
CA ALA A 222 20.99 1.73 7.81
C ALA A 222 21.21 3.25 7.71
N THR A 223 20.31 4.00 7.05
CA THR A 223 20.61 5.36 6.60
C THR A 223 19.58 6.43 6.93
N ASN A 224 18.35 6.05 7.33
CA ASN A 224 17.30 7.03 7.58
C ASN A 224 17.63 7.92 8.79
N PRO A 225 17.60 9.25 8.65
CA PRO A 225 18.01 10.17 9.71
C PRO A 225 17.00 10.29 10.86
N PHE A 226 15.81 9.68 10.75
CA PHE A 226 14.74 9.73 11.77
C PHE A 226 14.58 8.41 12.52
N VAL A 227 14.69 7.28 11.81
CA VAL A 227 14.37 5.94 12.33
C VAL A 227 15.45 4.90 12.06
N GLY A 228 16.59 5.30 11.52
CA GLY A 228 17.74 4.42 11.33
C GLY A 228 18.26 3.88 12.67
N ASP A 229 18.84 2.67 12.68
CA ASP A 229 19.30 1.97 13.88
C ASP A 229 20.25 2.84 14.74
N ARG A 230 21.04 3.72 14.09
CA ARG A 230 21.94 4.66 14.80
C ARG A 230 21.21 5.79 15.51
N VAL A 231 19.99 6.10 15.12
CA VAL A 231 19.17 7.20 15.66
C VAL A 231 18.30 6.70 16.81
N VAL A 232 17.67 5.54 16.62
CA VAL A 232 16.74 4.97 17.60
C VAL A 232 17.41 4.05 18.62
N GLY A 233 18.72 3.80 18.51
CA GLY A 233 19.48 3.04 19.50
C GLY A 233 19.22 1.53 19.46
N ALA A 234 18.88 0.99 18.32
CA ALA A 234 18.62 -0.44 18.07
C ALA A 234 19.89 -1.21 17.69
#